data_dc6894876d092b5184e4eb52ab27cdbd
#
_entry.id   dc6894876d092b5184e4eb52ab27cdbd
#
_cell.length_a   1.000
_cell.length_b   1.000
_cell.length_c   1.000
_cell.angle_alpha   90.00
_cell.angle_beta   90.00
_cell.angle_gamma   90.00
#
_symmetry.space_group_name_H-M   'P 1'
#
loop_
_entity.id
_entity.type
_entity.pdbx_description
1 polymer ?
#
loop_
_entity_poly.entity_id
_entity_poly.type
_entity_poly.pdbx_seq_one_letter_code
_entity_poly.pdbx_strand_id
1 'polypeptide(L)'
;MKPVIALVGRPNVGKSTLFNRLTRSRDALVADLPGLTRDRHYGEGRMGQRPFLVIDTGGFEPVAKDGIMHEMAKQTRQAVAEADVVIFIVDGRQGLTPHDKTITDFLRKSGRQVMLVVNKAEGMKYTTVAADFYELGLGDPYVISAAHGDGVADLVDEALDSALAGKAEEADEVPGVRGVRIAVVGRPNVGKSTMVNTLLGEERVIAFDMPGTTRDSIEIPFERSGRHYTLIDTAGIRRKGKVFEAIEKFSVVKTLQSISEANVVVLLLDAQQDISEQDAHIAGFILEAGRALVVGVNKWDGLTSDERDHIKREMDRKLSFLSFAKFHFISALKGTGIAPLMKSIDAAYAAAMVKLPTPQLTRALQEALDHQQPRRKGSVRPKLRYAHQGGQNPPVIVIHGNTLKAIDDSYKRYLEKHFRESFSLVGTPLRIELRSGKNPFSKQE
;
A
#
# COMPACT_ATOMS: atom_id res chain seq x y z
N MET A 1 5.25 9.14 -9.75
CA MET A 1 5.19 8.56 -8.38
C MET A 1 4.06 9.19 -7.57
N LYS A 2 3.41 8.46 -6.65
CA LYS A 2 2.41 9.03 -5.74
C LYS A 2 3.09 10.00 -4.78
N PRO A 3 2.53 11.21 -4.56
CA PRO A 3 3.01 12.13 -3.53
C PRO A 3 2.99 11.50 -2.14
N VAL A 4 3.93 11.88 -1.30
CA VAL A 4 4.09 11.37 0.07
C VAL A 4 3.87 12.51 1.06
N ILE A 5 2.88 12.36 1.93
CA ILE A 5 2.52 13.33 2.97
C ILE A 5 2.84 12.74 4.35
N ALA A 6 3.70 13.40 5.13
CA ALA A 6 3.96 13.00 6.51
C ALA A 6 3.16 13.86 7.49
N LEU A 7 2.46 13.21 8.43
CA LEU A 7 1.76 13.87 9.53
C LEU A 7 2.68 13.94 10.75
N VAL A 8 3.05 15.14 11.17
CA VAL A 8 3.96 15.40 12.29
C VAL A 8 3.25 16.27 13.34
N GLY A 9 3.59 16.09 14.59
CA GLY A 9 3.05 16.85 15.71
C GLY A 9 3.18 16.09 17.02
N ARG A 10 2.97 16.77 18.13
CA ARG A 10 3.02 16.13 19.46
C ARG A 10 1.88 15.13 19.68
N PRO A 11 1.94 14.29 20.70
CA PRO A 11 0.87 13.36 21.04
C PRO A 11 -0.48 14.06 21.20
N ASN A 12 -1.57 13.40 20.85
CA ASN A 12 -2.96 13.83 21.05
C ASN A 12 -3.43 15.09 20.27
N VAL A 13 -2.67 15.62 19.32
CA VAL A 13 -3.11 16.74 18.46
C VAL A 13 -4.10 16.30 17.36
N GLY A 14 -4.33 15.00 17.20
CA GLY A 14 -5.30 14.45 16.24
C GLY A 14 -4.70 13.89 14.95
N LYS A 15 -3.38 13.56 14.91
CA LYS A 15 -2.71 12.95 13.76
C LYS A 15 -3.41 11.68 13.28
N SER A 16 -3.62 10.71 14.16
CA SER A 16 -4.27 9.45 13.82
C SER A 16 -5.74 9.62 13.43
N THR A 17 -6.41 10.66 13.94
CA THR A 17 -7.77 11.00 13.49
C THR A 17 -7.76 11.50 12.04
N LEU A 18 -6.81 12.39 11.72
CA LEU A 18 -6.62 12.87 10.35
C LEU A 18 -6.17 11.73 9.42
N PHE A 19 -5.18 10.93 9.83
CA PHE A 19 -4.73 9.75 9.10
C PHE A 19 -5.90 8.81 8.75
N ASN A 20 -6.70 8.44 9.74
CA ASN A 20 -7.86 7.57 9.53
C ASN A 20 -8.89 8.18 8.57
N ARG A 21 -9.03 9.51 8.58
CA ARG A 21 -9.94 10.21 7.66
C ARG A 21 -9.40 10.20 6.24
N LEU A 22 -8.11 10.47 6.06
CA LEU A 22 -7.44 10.51 4.75
C LEU A 22 -7.40 9.14 4.09
N THR A 23 -7.17 8.09 4.91
CA THR A 23 -7.00 6.71 4.43
C THR A 23 -8.28 5.89 4.44
N ARG A 24 -9.42 6.43 4.91
CA ARG A 24 -10.70 5.73 4.94
C ARG A 24 -11.09 5.28 3.54
N SER A 25 -10.72 4.03 3.22
CA SER A 25 -11.46 3.25 2.24
C SER A 25 -12.63 2.57 2.97
N ARG A 26 -13.84 2.62 2.40
CA ARG A 26 -14.98 1.86 2.90
C ARG A 26 -14.76 0.33 2.86
N ASP A 27 -13.68 -0.11 2.24
CA ASP A 27 -13.38 -1.51 1.93
C ASP A 27 -11.92 -1.83 2.30
N ALA A 28 -11.59 -1.82 3.59
CA ALA A 28 -10.31 -2.34 4.07
C ALA A 28 -10.29 -3.87 3.89
N LEU A 29 -9.53 -4.36 2.91
CA LEU A 29 -9.31 -5.80 2.67
C LEU A 29 -8.68 -6.55 3.85
N VAL A 30 -8.11 -5.83 4.82
CA VAL A 30 -7.19 -6.39 5.82
C VAL A 30 -7.69 -6.16 7.25
N ALA A 31 -8.97 -5.87 7.45
CA ALA A 31 -9.47 -5.47 8.77
C ALA A 31 -9.23 -6.53 9.87
N ASP A 32 -9.24 -7.84 9.55
CA ASP A 32 -9.23 -8.92 10.54
C ASP A 32 -8.49 -10.20 10.07
N LEU A 33 -7.34 -10.08 9.40
CA LEU A 33 -6.55 -11.27 9.09
C LEU A 33 -5.71 -11.68 10.31
N PRO A 34 -5.86 -12.92 10.82
CA PRO A 34 -5.06 -13.42 11.94
C PRO A 34 -3.57 -13.40 11.58
N GLY A 35 -2.75 -12.79 12.42
CA GLY A 35 -1.29 -12.72 12.23
C GLY A 35 -0.79 -11.43 11.58
N LEU A 36 -1.68 -10.52 11.15
CA LEU A 36 -1.30 -9.19 10.68
C LEU A 36 -1.52 -8.18 11.80
N THR A 37 -0.45 -7.74 12.44
CA THR A 37 -0.49 -6.52 13.26
C THR A 37 -0.54 -5.33 12.30
N ARG A 38 -1.59 -4.53 12.42
CA ARG A 38 -1.81 -3.34 11.59
C ARG A 38 -0.74 -2.31 11.96
N ASP A 39 0.27 -2.16 11.13
CA ASP A 39 1.15 -1.00 11.24
C ASP A 39 0.37 0.23 10.78
N ARG A 40 -0.12 1.03 11.74
CA ARG A 40 -1.02 2.16 11.52
C ARG A 40 -0.30 3.39 10.97
N HIS A 41 0.99 3.27 10.68
CA HIS A 41 1.81 4.43 10.33
C HIS A 41 1.84 4.77 8.85
N TYR A 42 1.37 3.87 7.98
CA TYR A 42 1.37 4.09 6.52
C TYR A 42 0.01 3.76 5.93
N GLY A 43 -0.44 4.57 4.97
CA GLY A 43 -1.71 4.34 4.30
C GLY A 43 -1.81 5.04 2.95
N GLU A 44 -2.70 4.54 2.09
CA GLU A 44 -3.04 5.19 0.84
C GLU A 44 -4.17 6.19 1.06
N GLY A 45 -3.90 7.48 0.85
CA GLY A 45 -4.89 8.54 0.85
C GLY A 45 -5.67 8.55 -0.46
N ARG A 46 -6.99 8.69 -0.36
CA ARG A 46 -7.91 8.73 -1.51
C ARG A 46 -8.82 9.95 -1.51
N MET A 47 -8.59 10.86 -0.60
CA MET A 47 -9.25 12.16 -0.58
C MET A 47 -8.51 13.09 -1.54
N GLY A 48 -9.23 13.98 -2.23
CA GLY A 48 -8.64 14.85 -3.24
C GLY A 48 -8.63 14.24 -4.65
N GLN A 49 -7.99 14.92 -5.59
CA GLN A 49 -8.03 14.59 -7.02
C GLN A 49 -7.11 13.41 -7.40
N ARG A 50 -6.11 13.09 -6.61
CA ARG A 50 -5.11 12.04 -6.89
C ARG A 50 -4.80 11.18 -5.67
N PRO A 51 -4.51 9.89 -5.84
CA PRO A 51 -4.07 9.04 -4.73
C PRO A 51 -2.66 9.45 -4.27
N PHE A 52 -2.43 9.38 -2.95
CA PHE A 52 -1.17 9.74 -2.31
C PHE A 52 -0.85 8.79 -1.16
N LEU A 53 0.39 8.80 -0.67
CA LEU A 53 0.78 8.06 0.52
C LEU A 53 0.77 8.97 1.73
N VAL A 54 0.21 8.49 2.84
CA VAL A 54 0.20 9.19 4.13
C VAL A 54 1.03 8.41 5.13
N ILE A 55 1.85 9.13 5.89
CA ILE A 55 2.64 8.58 6.99
C ILE A 55 2.17 9.23 8.30
N ASP A 56 1.65 8.42 9.24
CA ASP A 56 1.42 8.88 10.62
C ASP A 56 2.69 8.60 11.45
N THR A 57 3.38 9.64 11.87
CA THR A 57 4.62 9.50 12.64
C THR A 57 4.39 9.19 14.13
N GLY A 58 3.16 8.92 14.55
CA GLY A 58 2.86 8.75 15.97
C GLY A 58 3.02 10.07 16.74
N GLY A 59 3.36 10.01 18.02
CA GLY A 59 3.69 11.19 18.81
C GLY A 59 5.19 11.48 18.73
N PHE A 60 5.61 12.59 18.13
CA PHE A 60 7.03 12.95 18.05
C PHE A 60 7.49 13.69 19.31
N GLU A 61 8.46 13.11 20.04
CA GLU A 61 9.18 13.76 21.11
C GLU A 61 10.67 13.91 20.72
N PRO A 62 11.11 15.11 20.32
CA PRO A 62 12.44 15.31 19.74
C PRO A 62 13.61 15.15 20.74
N VAL A 63 13.32 15.06 22.04
CA VAL A 63 14.35 15.12 23.12
C VAL A 63 14.63 13.76 23.76
N ALA A 64 14.00 12.67 23.31
CA ALA A 64 14.23 11.34 23.87
C ALA A 64 15.67 10.85 23.58
N LYS A 65 16.47 10.60 24.63
CA LYS A 65 17.87 10.19 24.50
C LYS A 65 18.07 8.68 24.50
N ASP A 66 17.13 7.90 25.01
CA ASP A 66 17.26 6.44 25.14
C ASP A 66 15.94 5.68 24.96
N GLY A 67 16.03 4.41 24.53
CA GLY A 67 14.94 3.44 24.50
C GLY A 67 13.96 3.58 23.31
N ILE A 68 12.72 3.15 23.51
CA ILE A 68 11.64 3.10 22.50
C ILE A 68 11.38 4.49 21.89
N MET A 69 11.45 5.55 22.67
CA MET A 69 11.24 6.92 22.21
C MET A 69 12.35 7.40 21.26
N HIS A 70 13.58 6.93 21.40
CA HIS A 70 14.68 7.21 20.48
C HIS A 70 14.45 6.58 19.11
N GLU A 71 13.97 5.34 19.06
CA GLU A 71 13.60 4.67 17.80
C GLU A 71 12.42 5.36 17.11
N MET A 72 11.40 5.79 17.84
CA MET A 72 10.28 6.56 17.29
C MET A 72 10.75 7.90 16.70
N ALA A 73 11.66 8.60 17.36
CA ALA A 73 12.25 9.83 16.85
C ALA A 73 13.08 9.59 15.58
N LYS A 74 13.75 8.44 15.46
CA LYS A 74 14.50 8.05 14.28
C LYS A 74 13.56 7.74 13.10
N GLN A 75 12.48 7.01 13.34
CA GLN A 75 11.46 6.73 12.33
C GLN A 75 10.79 8.01 11.83
N THR A 76 10.46 8.94 12.73
CA THR A 76 9.90 10.26 12.33
C THR A 76 10.86 11.06 11.49
N ARG A 77 12.14 11.11 11.85
CA ARG A 77 13.17 11.79 11.03
C ARG A 77 13.27 11.18 9.63
N GLN A 78 13.18 9.86 9.53
CA GLN A 78 13.19 9.18 8.25
C GLN A 78 11.92 9.49 7.43
N ALA A 79 10.73 9.44 8.05
CA ALA A 79 9.47 9.77 7.40
C ALA A 79 9.48 11.21 6.85
N VAL A 80 9.94 12.19 7.64
CA VAL A 80 10.09 13.59 7.19
C VAL A 80 11.09 13.69 6.03
N ALA A 81 12.19 12.95 6.08
CA ALA A 81 13.19 12.97 4.99
C ALA A 81 12.67 12.35 3.68
N GLU A 82 11.71 11.45 3.75
CA GLU A 82 11.12 10.75 2.60
C GLU A 82 9.83 11.42 2.09
N ALA A 83 9.23 12.34 2.87
CA ALA A 83 8.02 13.05 2.49
C ALA A 83 8.27 14.14 1.43
N ASP A 84 7.30 14.32 0.54
CA ASP A 84 7.25 15.47 -0.38
C ASP A 84 6.75 16.72 0.37
N VAL A 85 5.71 16.53 1.21
CA VAL A 85 5.12 17.58 2.05
C VAL A 85 4.94 17.07 3.48
N VAL A 86 5.22 17.92 4.45
CA VAL A 86 5.00 17.66 5.86
C VAL A 86 3.81 18.48 6.35
N ILE A 87 2.79 17.83 6.86
CA ILE A 87 1.68 18.46 7.57
C ILE A 87 2.02 18.49 9.06
N PHE A 88 2.35 19.66 9.57
CA PHE A 88 2.63 19.87 10.99
C PHE A 88 1.34 20.25 11.73
N ILE A 89 0.86 19.35 12.58
CA ILE A 89 -0.45 19.48 13.25
C ILE A 89 -0.25 19.95 14.69
N VAL A 90 -0.94 21.02 15.03
CA VAL A 90 -1.01 21.59 16.39
C VAL A 90 -2.46 21.61 16.90
N ASP A 91 -2.64 21.74 18.22
CA ASP A 91 -3.94 21.70 18.87
C ASP A 91 -4.47 23.11 19.12
N GLY A 92 -5.52 23.52 18.40
CA GLY A 92 -6.14 24.83 18.53
C GLY A 92 -6.80 25.11 19.88
N ARG A 93 -7.19 24.05 20.63
CA ARG A 93 -7.77 24.20 21.98
C ARG A 93 -6.72 24.39 23.08
N GLN A 94 -5.56 23.78 22.91
CA GLN A 94 -4.47 23.90 23.88
C GLN A 94 -3.60 25.14 23.66
N GLY A 95 -3.67 25.74 22.46
CA GLY A 95 -2.79 26.82 22.05
C GLY A 95 -1.35 26.39 21.82
N LEU A 96 -0.49 27.38 21.55
CA LEU A 96 0.92 27.17 21.26
C LEU A 96 1.70 26.70 22.51
N THR A 97 2.53 25.67 22.33
CA THR A 97 3.35 25.11 23.40
C THR A 97 4.86 25.14 23.07
N PRO A 98 5.75 25.05 24.07
CA PRO A 98 7.20 24.97 23.84
C PRO A 98 7.61 23.75 22.98
N HIS A 99 6.86 22.63 23.09
CA HIS A 99 7.10 21.46 22.26
C HIS A 99 6.82 21.74 20.76
N ASP A 100 5.79 22.52 20.45
CA ASP A 100 5.47 22.91 19.06
C ASP A 100 6.62 23.73 18.47
N LYS A 101 7.23 24.65 19.26
CA LYS A 101 8.44 25.42 18.85
C LYS A 101 9.63 24.50 18.57
N THR A 102 9.88 23.52 19.42
CA THR A 102 10.97 22.54 19.22
C THR A 102 10.78 21.70 17.97
N ILE A 103 9.55 21.27 17.69
CA ILE A 103 9.23 20.55 16.45
C ILE A 103 9.41 21.46 15.22
N THR A 104 8.99 22.72 15.33
CA THR A 104 9.19 23.72 14.26
C THR A 104 10.65 23.89 13.90
N ASP A 105 11.55 24.02 14.88
CA ASP A 105 12.98 24.14 14.65
C ASP A 105 13.58 22.89 13.96
N PHE A 106 13.09 21.73 14.32
CA PHE A 106 13.45 20.48 13.63
C PHE A 106 12.96 20.48 12.17
N LEU A 107 11.71 20.85 11.92
CA LEU A 107 11.11 20.85 10.59
C LEU A 107 11.78 21.88 9.68
N ARG A 108 12.12 23.07 10.17
CA ARG A 108 12.89 24.08 9.41
C ARG A 108 14.23 23.54 8.94
N LYS A 109 14.94 22.79 9.79
CA LYS A 109 16.24 22.17 9.48
C LYS A 109 16.12 21.03 8.47
N SER A 110 14.94 20.45 8.29
CA SER A 110 14.73 19.34 7.35
C SER A 110 14.77 19.77 5.88
N GLY A 111 14.58 21.05 5.59
CA GLY A 111 14.50 21.61 4.23
C GLY A 111 13.29 21.11 3.43
N ARG A 112 12.30 20.51 4.10
CA ARG A 112 11.07 20.03 3.48
C ARG A 112 10.00 21.13 3.48
N GLN A 113 9.08 21.05 2.53
CA GLN A 113 7.92 21.91 2.55
C GLN A 113 7.03 21.52 3.73
N VAL A 114 6.70 22.50 4.57
CA VAL A 114 5.91 22.30 5.80
C VAL A 114 4.64 23.14 5.72
N MET A 115 3.49 22.50 5.91
CA MET A 115 2.19 23.15 6.05
C MET A 115 1.77 23.09 7.52
N LEU A 116 1.55 24.26 8.13
CA LEU A 116 1.09 24.36 9.51
C LEU A 116 -0.43 24.18 9.59
N VAL A 117 -0.87 23.26 10.42
CA VAL A 117 -2.29 22.89 10.54
C VAL A 117 -2.75 22.99 11.98
N VAL A 118 -3.70 23.86 12.24
CA VAL A 118 -4.38 24.01 13.54
C VAL A 118 -5.62 23.13 13.55
N ASN A 119 -5.57 22.05 14.31
CA ASN A 119 -6.67 21.08 14.43
C ASN A 119 -7.52 21.32 15.68
N LYS A 120 -8.67 20.67 15.74
CA LYS A 120 -9.67 20.77 16.82
C LYS A 120 -10.32 22.16 16.92
N ALA A 121 -10.52 22.79 15.78
CA ALA A 121 -11.06 24.13 15.69
C ALA A 121 -12.62 24.17 15.62
N GLU A 122 -13.29 23.03 15.82
CA GLU A 122 -14.74 22.97 15.81
C GLU A 122 -15.36 23.92 16.84
N GLY A 123 -16.27 24.77 16.35
CA GLY A 123 -16.97 25.77 17.16
C GLY A 123 -16.17 27.03 17.49
N MET A 124 -14.95 27.17 16.94
CA MET A 124 -14.09 28.36 17.14
C MET A 124 -14.07 29.26 15.90
N LYS A 125 -13.78 30.56 16.10
CA LYS A 125 -13.53 31.46 14.98
C LYS A 125 -12.14 31.24 14.43
N TYR A 126 -12.03 30.91 13.17
CA TYR A 126 -10.78 30.55 12.50
C TYR A 126 -9.65 31.57 12.67
N THR A 127 -9.97 32.88 12.53
CA THR A 127 -9.00 33.96 12.68
C THR A 127 -8.43 34.06 14.09
N THR A 128 -9.21 33.73 15.11
CA THR A 128 -8.80 33.83 16.53
C THR A 128 -7.92 32.62 16.90
N VAL A 129 -8.30 31.41 16.44
CA VAL A 129 -7.57 30.16 16.76
C VAL A 129 -6.20 30.11 16.08
N ALA A 130 -6.07 30.67 14.88
CA ALA A 130 -4.82 30.69 14.12
C ALA A 130 -3.82 31.72 14.66
N ALA A 131 -4.27 32.76 15.37
CA ALA A 131 -3.46 33.94 15.68
C ALA A 131 -2.14 33.61 16.42
N ASP A 132 -2.18 32.78 17.45
CA ASP A 132 -1.01 32.42 18.25
C ASP A 132 0.03 31.60 17.45
N PHE A 133 -0.42 30.88 16.44
CA PHE A 133 0.44 29.97 15.67
C PHE A 133 1.25 30.64 14.57
N TYR A 134 0.95 31.90 14.23
CA TYR A 134 1.82 32.70 13.35
C TYR A 134 3.21 32.92 13.94
N GLU A 135 3.35 32.84 15.28
CA GLU A 135 4.66 32.90 15.96
C GLU A 135 5.61 31.79 15.49
N LEU A 136 5.09 30.67 15.00
CA LEU A 136 5.88 29.56 14.46
C LEU A 136 6.56 29.91 13.13
N GLY A 137 6.11 30.94 12.40
CA GLY A 137 6.72 31.42 11.16
C GLY A 137 6.84 30.33 10.07
N LEU A 138 5.80 29.50 9.93
CA LEU A 138 5.69 28.46 8.90
C LEU A 138 4.67 28.82 7.80
N GLY A 139 4.34 30.09 7.65
CA GLY A 139 3.30 30.57 6.74
C GLY A 139 1.92 30.63 7.39
N ASP A 140 0.88 30.77 6.55
CA ASP A 140 -0.50 30.88 7.01
C ASP A 140 -0.99 29.52 7.55
N PRO A 141 -1.52 29.48 8.80
CA PRO A 141 -2.02 28.22 9.35
C PRO A 141 -3.33 27.78 8.71
N TYR A 142 -3.41 26.52 8.30
CA TYR A 142 -4.65 25.86 7.88
C TYR A 142 -5.45 25.45 9.11
N VAL A 143 -6.69 25.88 9.20
CA VAL A 143 -7.57 25.59 10.35
C VAL A 143 -8.54 24.49 9.96
N ILE A 144 -8.50 23.37 10.70
CA ILE A 144 -9.32 22.17 10.39
C ILE A 144 -10.01 21.61 11.63
N SER A 145 -11.00 20.76 11.38
CA SER A 145 -11.48 19.77 12.34
C SER A 145 -11.35 18.37 11.76
N ALA A 146 -10.29 17.66 12.12
CA ALA A 146 -10.07 16.27 11.66
C ALA A 146 -11.20 15.33 12.10
N ALA A 147 -11.87 15.58 13.22
CA ALA A 147 -13.00 14.79 13.72
C ALA A 147 -14.26 14.97 12.86
N HIS A 148 -14.57 16.21 12.46
CA HIS A 148 -15.76 16.53 11.67
C HIS A 148 -15.48 16.53 10.17
N GLY A 149 -14.27 16.83 9.73
CA GLY A 149 -13.84 16.86 8.34
C GLY A 149 -13.80 18.27 7.74
N ASP A 150 -14.05 19.27 8.55
CA ASP A 150 -14.07 20.67 8.11
C ASP A 150 -12.65 21.10 7.70
N GLY A 151 -12.51 21.73 6.52
CA GLY A 151 -11.23 22.19 5.96
C GLY A 151 -10.25 21.09 5.51
N VAL A 152 -10.58 19.80 5.67
CA VAL A 152 -9.65 18.70 5.36
C VAL A 152 -9.48 18.50 3.86
N ALA A 153 -10.52 18.69 3.05
CA ALA A 153 -10.44 18.53 1.60
C ALA A 153 -9.52 19.59 0.99
N ASP A 154 -9.72 20.86 1.36
CA ASP A 154 -8.91 21.98 0.86
C ASP A 154 -7.44 21.82 1.26
N LEU A 155 -7.18 21.38 2.51
CA LEU A 155 -5.83 21.07 2.99
C LEU A 155 -5.15 20.01 2.13
N VAL A 156 -5.88 18.95 1.75
CA VAL A 156 -5.33 17.85 0.94
C VAL A 156 -5.03 18.32 -0.47
N ASP A 157 -5.94 19.06 -1.10
CA ASP A 157 -5.73 19.56 -2.45
C ASP A 157 -4.52 20.51 -2.51
N GLU A 158 -4.38 21.43 -1.55
CA GLU A 158 -3.21 22.31 -1.43
C GLU A 158 -1.91 21.54 -1.17
N ALA A 159 -1.95 20.51 -0.30
CA ALA A 159 -0.78 19.67 -0.04
C ALA A 159 -0.34 18.89 -1.28
N LEU A 160 -1.29 18.41 -2.08
CA LEU A 160 -1.00 17.71 -3.33
C LEU A 160 -0.44 18.65 -4.40
N ASP A 161 -1.01 19.84 -4.55
CA ASP A 161 -0.51 20.86 -5.48
C ASP A 161 0.92 21.30 -5.09
N SER A 162 1.17 21.50 -3.82
CA SER A 162 2.48 21.80 -3.28
C SER A 162 3.50 20.69 -3.53
N ALA A 163 3.12 19.43 -3.38
CA ALA A 163 3.98 18.27 -3.64
C ALA A 163 4.34 18.13 -5.12
N LEU A 164 3.51 18.65 -6.01
CA LEU A 164 3.67 18.58 -7.46
C LEU A 164 4.41 19.78 -8.05
N ALA A 165 4.31 20.95 -7.42
CA ALA A 165 4.95 22.20 -7.89
C ALA A 165 6.48 22.10 -8.04
N GLY A 166 7.12 21.15 -7.34
CA GLY A 166 8.57 20.87 -7.47
C GLY A 166 8.91 19.73 -8.44
N LYS A 167 7.90 19.04 -8.98
CA LYS A 167 8.09 17.95 -9.95
C LYS A 167 7.60 18.48 -11.29
N ALA A 168 8.53 18.67 -12.25
CA ALA A 168 8.17 18.96 -13.63
C ALA A 168 7.08 17.94 -14.05
N GLU A 169 6.02 18.42 -14.73
CA GLU A 169 5.03 17.57 -15.34
C GLU A 169 5.76 16.43 -16.04
N GLU A 170 5.52 15.19 -15.56
CA GLU A 170 6.02 14.01 -16.27
C GLU A 170 5.44 14.14 -17.68
N ALA A 171 6.33 14.43 -18.62
CA ALA A 171 6.00 14.59 -20.03
C ALA A 171 5.08 13.45 -20.45
N ASP A 172 4.05 13.82 -21.23
CA ASP A 172 3.07 12.93 -21.83
C ASP A 172 3.67 11.57 -22.16
N GLU A 173 3.01 10.56 -21.66
CA GLU A 173 3.36 9.15 -21.85
C GLU A 173 3.72 8.89 -23.29
N VAL A 174 5.01 8.66 -23.57
CA VAL A 174 5.40 8.07 -24.85
C VAL A 174 4.69 6.71 -24.91
N PRO A 175 3.86 6.44 -25.91
CA PRO A 175 3.20 5.16 -26.09
C PRO A 175 4.26 4.12 -26.49
N GLY A 176 5.10 3.73 -25.57
CA GLY A 176 6.03 2.61 -25.69
C GLY A 176 5.39 1.39 -25.07
N VAL A 177 5.69 0.22 -25.62
CA VAL A 177 5.18 -1.07 -25.17
C VAL A 177 5.55 -1.27 -23.70
N ARG A 178 4.73 -0.73 -22.79
CA ARG A 178 4.84 -0.96 -21.36
C ARG A 178 4.29 -2.36 -21.07
N GLY A 179 5.17 -3.35 -21.01
CA GLY A 179 4.81 -4.69 -20.61
C GLY A 179 4.32 -4.79 -19.16
N VAL A 180 4.34 -5.99 -18.61
CA VAL A 180 3.93 -6.22 -17.20
C VAL A 180 4.90 -5.49 -16.25
N ARG A 181 4.37 -4.57 -15.42
CA ARG A 181 5.16 -3.84 -14.41
C ARG A 181 5.35 -4.71 -13.19
N ILE A 182 6.61 -5.00 -12.84
CA ILE A 182 6.99 -5.90 -11.76
C ILE A 182 7.77 -5.13 -10.70
N ALA A 183 7.34 -5.19 -9.44
CA ALA A 183 8.13 -4.77 -8.29
C ALA A 183 8.69 -5.98 -7.56
N VAL A 184 9.97 -5.95 -7.18
CA VAL A 184 10.61 -6.96 -6.34
C VAL A 184 10.81 -6.38 -4.95
N VAL A 185 10.09 -6.90 -3.97
CA VAL A 185 10.09 -6.39 -2.60
C VAL A 185 10.47 -7.48 -1.59
N GLY A 186 10.85 -7.07 -0.40
CA GLY A 186 11.26 -7.96 0.69
C GLY A 186 12.24 -7.25 1.62
N ARG A 187 12.58 -7.88 2.73
CA ARG A 187 13.55 -7.35 3.71
C ARG A 187 14.93 -7.07 3.07
N PRO A 188 15.79 -6.30 3.72
CA PRO A 188 17.21 -6.20 3.35
C PRO A 188 17.87 -7.59 3.29
N ASN A 189 18.80 -7.78 2.37
CA ASN A 189 19.62 -8.99 2.20
C ASN A 189 18.88 -10.30 1.84
N VAL A 190 17.57 -10.26 1.51
CA VAL A 190 16.84 -11.45 1.01
C VAL A 190 17.23 -11.86 -0.41
N GLY A 191 18.03 -11.04 -1.11
CA GLY A 191 18.54 -11.34 -2.46
C GLY A 191 17.81 -10.64 -3.60
N LYS A 192 17.11 -9.51 -3.35
CA LYS A 192 16.42 -8.71 -4.38
C LYS A 192 17.35 -8.34 -5.53
N SER A 193 18.49 -7.70 -5.22
CA SER A 193 19.48 -7.29 -6.23
C SER A 193 20.05 -8.47 -7.01
N THR A 194 20.30 -9.59 -6.32
CA THR A 194 20.77 -10.83 -6.96
C THR A 194 19.72 -11.36 -7.93
N MET A 195 18.45 -11.42 -7.52
CA MET A 195 17.38 -11.88 -8.38
C MET A 195 17.22 -11.02 -9.64
N VAL A 196 17.24 -9.68 -9.48
CA VAL A 196 17.14 -8.78 -10.62
C VAL A 196 18.33 -8.93 -11.56
N ASN A 197 19.56 -9.01 -11.02
CA ASN A 197 20.75 -9.23 -11.84
C ASN A 197 20.70 -10.56 -12.59
N THR A 198 20.27 -11.64 -11.94
CA THR A 198 20.12 -12.95 -12.59
C THR A 198 19.04 -12.93 -13.65
N LEU A 199 17.90 -12.27 -13.37
CA LEU A 199 16.82 -12.12 -14.35
C LEU A 199 17.26 -11.36 -15.59
N LEU A 200 18.00 -10.25 -15.42
CA LEU A 200 18.49 -9.42 -16.53
C LEU A 200 19.74 -10.01 -17.22
N GLY A 201 20.49 -10.86 -16.54
CA GLY A 201 21.68 -11.52 -17.06
C GLY A 201 21.41 -12.85 -17.80
N GLU A 202 20.17 -13.31 -17.89
CA GLU A 202 19.83 -14.48 -18.70
C GLU A 202 20.01 -14.18 -20.20
N GLU A 203 20.60 -15.11 -20.97
CA GLU A 203 20.86 -14.97 -22.41
C GLU A 203 19.62 -14.67 -23.27
N ARG A 204 18.43 -14.91 -22.72
CA ARG A 204 17.14 -14.71 -23.39
C ARG A 204 16.44 -13.40 -23.00
N VAL A 205 17.14 -12.52 -22.27
CA VAL A 205 16.58 -11.24 -21.80
C VAL A 205 17.28 -10.09 -22.51
N ILE A 206 16.51 -9.25 -23.17
CA ILE A 206 16.98 -8.03 -23.81
C ILE A 206 16.57 -6.88 -22.91
N ALA A 207 17.53 -6.20 -22.26
CA ALA A 207 17.30 -4.99 -21.51
C ALA A 207 17.46 -3.77 -22.42
N PHE A 208 16.51 -2.83 -22.32
CA PHE A 208 16.52 -1.61 -23.11
C PHE A 208 17.08 -0.45 -22.28
N ASP A 209 18.12 0.22 -22.79
CA ASP A 209 18.60 1.48 -22.21
C ASP A 209 17.73 2.61 -22.77
N MET A 210 16.85 3.18 -21.93
CA MET A 210 16.10 4.40 -22.29
C MET A 210 16.80 5.63 -21.70
N PRO A 211 17.17 6.64 -22.54
CA PRO A 211 17.62 7.94 -22.07
C PRO A 211 16.44 8.71 -21.46
N GLY A 212 16.64 9.33 -20.29
CA GLY A 212 15.65 10.23 -19.68
C GLY A 212 14.97 9.72 -18.40
N THR A 213 15.42 8.61 -17.80
CA THR A 213 14.92 8.20 -16.47
C THR A 213 15.41 9.15 -15.40
N THR A 214 14.48 9.92 -14.83
CA THR A 214 14.70 10.86 -13.74
C THR A 214 15.26 10.18 -12.48
N ARG A 215 15.98 10.94 -11.66
CA ARG A 215 16.79 10.50 -10.50
C ARG A 215 16.08 9.66 -9.44
N ASP A 216 14.76 9.53 -9.44
CA ASP A 216 13.99 9.02 -8.29
C ASP A 216 13.32 7.65 -8.48
N SER A 217 13.05 7.18 -9.72
CA SER A 217 12.62 5.80 -9.98
C SER A 217 13.28 5.26 -11.25
N ILE A 218 14.07 4.21 -11.10
CA ILE A 218 14.68 3.54 -12.25
C ILE A 218 13.76 2.41 -12.68
N GLU A 219 13.07 2.63 -13.80
CA GLU A 219 12.36 1.58 -14.53
C GLU A 219 13.34 0.90 -15.50
N ILE A 220 13.40 -0.43 -15.47
CA ILE A 220 14.18 -1.20 -16.43
C ILE A 220 13.22 -2.00 -17.30
N PRO A 221 12.96 -1.56 -18.54
CA PRO A 221 12.20 -2.35 -19.49
C PRO A 221 13.09 -3.50 -19.99
N PHE A 222 12.50 -4.68 -20.13
CA PHE A 222 13.17 -5.85 -20.69
C PHE A 222 12.18 -6.75 -21.41
N GLU A 223 12.69 -7.57 -22.33
CA GLU A 223 11.92 -8.57 -23.03
C GLU A 223 12.42 -9.97 -22.67
N ARG A 224 11.47 -10.88 -22.42
CA ARG A 224 11.76 -12.31 -22.19
C ARG A 224 10.74 -13.17 -22.90
N SER A 225 11.22 -14.09 -23.72
CA SER A 225 10.38 -15.02 -24.49
C SER A 225 9.27 -14.33 -25.31
N GLY A 226 9.57 -13.18 -25.93
CA GLY A 226 8.62 -12.41 -26.73
C GLY A 226 7.60 -11.61 -25.92
N ARG A 227 7.78 -11.46 -24.60
CA ARG A 227 6.92 -10.65 -23.73
C ARG A 227 7.70 -9.49 -23.13
N HIS A 228 7.06 -8.33 -23.08
CA HIS A 228 7.63 -7.13 -22.49
C HIS A 228 7.29 -7.02 -21.01
N TYR A 229 8.28 -6.65 -20.23
CA TYR A 229 8.18 -6.40 -18.79
C TYR A 229 8.90 -5.11 -18.43
N THR A 230 8.54 -4.53 -17.30
CA THR A 230 9.25 -3.38 -16.71
C THR A 230 9.48 -3.65 -15.23
N LEU A 231 10.75 -3.71 -14.82
CA LEU A 231 11.11 -3.73 -13.40
C LEU A 231 11.04 -2.31 -12.83
N ILE A 232 10.36 -2.18 -11.69
CA ILE A 232 10.16 -0.90 -11.00
C ILE A 232 11.12 -0.81 -9.82
N ASP A 233 11.61 0.40 -9.55
CA ASP A 233 12.47 0.75 -8.42
C ASP A 233 13.74 -0.10 -8.29
N THR A 234 14.52 -0.06 -9.34
CA THR A 234 15.83 -0.72 -9.37
C THR A 234 16.97 0.19 -8.89
N ALA A 235 16.66 1.37 -8.29
CA ALA A 235 17.64 2.36 -7.89
C ALA A 235 18.67 1.84 -6.88
N GLY A 236 18.29 0.94 -5.98
CA GLY A 236 19.20 0.24 -5.07
C GLY A 236 20.11 -0.78 -5.76
N ILE A 237 19.79 -1.19 -6.98
CA ILE A 237 20.42 -2.31 -7.69
C ILE A 237 21.53 -1.83 -8.61
N ARG A 238 21.36 -0.69 -9.32
CA ARG A 238 22.36 -0.15 -10.28
C ARG A 238 23.61 0.47 -9.64
N ARG A 239 23.60 0.83 -8.36
CA ARG A 239 24.74 1.51 -7.69
C ARG A 239 25.94 0.61 -7.38
N LYS A 240 25.90 -0.70 -7.70
CA LYS A 240 27.00 -1.66 -7.45
C LYS A 240 28.14 -1.65 -8.47
N GLY A 241 28.20 -0.68 -9.40
CA GLY A 241 29.31 -0.58 -10.36
C GLY A 241 30.59 0.09 -9.85
N LYS A 242 30.58 0.83 -8.73
CA LYS A 242 31.77 1.38 -8.05
C LYS A 242 31.52 1.57 -6.56
N VAL A 243 32.22 0.74 -5.77
CA VAL A 243 32.67 0.95 -4.38
C VAL A 243 31.71 1.73 -3.46
N PHE A 244 31.10 1.06 -2.54
CA PHE A 244 30.90 1.22 -1.10
C PHE A 244 29.69 0.39 -0.69
N GLU A 245 29.84 -0.39 0.35
CA GLU A 245 28.78 -0.98 1.18
C GLU A 245 27.91 0.15 1.78
N ALA A 246 27.11 0.80 0.94
CA ALA A 246 26.00 1.59 1.45
C ALA A 246 25.01 0.56 2.01
N ILE A 247 24.93 0.44 3.32
CA ILE A 247 23.86 -0.25 4.04
C ILE A 247 22.58 0.07 3.31
N GLU A 248 21.96 -0.96 2.72
CA GLU A 248 20.66 -0.85 2.02
C GLU A 248 19.64 -0.43 3.08
N LYS A 249 19.45 0.89 3.23
CA LYS A 249 18.46 1.41 4.17
C LYS A 249 17.09 1.01 3.63
N PHE A 250 16.42 0.13 4.36
CA PHE A 250 15.05 -0.24 4.07
C PHE A 250 14.18 1.01 4.20
N SER A 251 13.60 1.45 3.08
CA SER A 251 12.60 2.51 3.06
C SER A 251 11.23 1.89 2.84
N VAL A 252 10.38 1.99 3.84
CA VAL A 252 8.98 1.55 3.75
C VAL A 252 8.26 2.35 2.67
N VAL A 253 8.50 3.65 2.59
CA VAL A 253 7.87 4.55 1.61
C VAL A 253 8.20 4.12 0.18
N LYS A 254 9.47 3.88 -0.13
CA LYS A 254 9.87 3.39 -1.46
C LYS A 254 9.25 2.04 -1.79
N THR A 255 9.21 1.12 -0.81
CA THR A 255 8.54 -0.17 -0.98
C THR A 255 7.06 0.01 -1.30
N LEU A 256 6.35 0.90 -0.60
CA LEU A 256 4.95 1.20 -0.85
C LEU A 256 4.72 1.85 -2.22
N GLN A 257 5.61 2.77 -2.62
CA GLN A 257 5.57 3.38 -3.95
C GLN A 257 5.73 2.31 -5.04
N SER A 258 6.75 1.45 -4.94
CA SER A 258 6.98 0.36 -5.89
C SER A 258 5.79 -0.59 -5.97
N ILE A 259 5.23 -1.00 -4.82
CA ILE A 259 4.00 -1.81 -4.77
C ILE A 259 2.85 -1.09 -5.48
N SER A 260 2.67 0.20 -5.25
CA SER A 260 1.53 0.94 -5.80
C SER A 260 1.60 1.12 -7.33
N GLU A 261 2.79 1.11 -7.91
CA GLU A 261 3.02 1.28 -9.35
C GLU A 261 3.07 -0.04 -10.11
N ALA A 262 3.29 -1.16 -9.42
CA ALA A 262 3.37 -2.48 -10.03
C ALA A 262 1.99 -3.02 -10.45
N ASN A 263 2.00 -3.87 -11.47
CA ASN A 263 0.88 -4.77 -11.77
C ASN A 263 1.01 -6.06 -10.94
N VAL A 264 2.23 -6.59 -10.85
CA VAL A 264 2.55 -7.79 -10.09
C VAL A 264 3.71 -7.51 -9.16
N VAL A 265 3.59 -7.92 -7.91
CA VAL A 265 4.64 -7.81 -6.91
C VAL A 265 5.24 -9.19 -6.67
N VAL A 266 6.55 -9.26 -6.68
CA VAL A 266 7.31 -10.45 -6.25
C VAL A 266 7.79 -10.18 -4.83
N LEU A 267 7.21 -10.87 -3.85
CA LEU A 267 7.68 -10.86 -2.48
C LEU A 267 8.78 -11.90 -2.31
N LEU A 268 10.00 -11.44 -2.02
CA LEU A 268 11.12 -12.32 -1.70
C LEU A 268 11.25 -12.56 -0.22
N LEU A 269 11.29 -13.83 0.17
CA LEU A 269 11.55 -14.31 1.52
C LEU A 269 12.93 -15.00 1.56
N ASP A 270 13.61 -14.92 2.69
CA ASP A 270 14.89 -15.59 2.92
C ASP A 270 14.63 -16.94 3.60
N ALA A 271 14.90 -18.03 2.91
CA ALA A 271 14.69 -19.37 3.44
C ALA A 271 15.70 -19.77 4.55
N GLN A 272 16.80 -19.03 4.71
CA GLN A 272 17.78 -19.23 5.77
C GLN A 272 17.41 -18.52 7.09
N GLN A 273 16.30 -17.80 7.10
CA GLN A 273 15.80 -17.08 8.27
C GLN A 273 14.31 -17.36 8.47
N ASP A 274 13.86 -17.30 9.71
CA ASP A 274 12.44 -17.41 10.02
C ASP A 274 11.64 -16.28 9.37
N ILE A 275 10.40 -16.59 9.00
CA ILE A 275 9.44 -15.59 8.52
C ILE A 275 9.21 -14.57 9.65
N SER A 276 9.55 -13.32 9.40
CA SER A 276 9.44 -12.23 10.38
C SER A 276 8.09 -11.50 10.28
N GLU A 277 7.76 -10.71 11.29
CA GLU A 277 6.63 -9.78 11.24
C GLU A 277 6.78 -8.77 10.10
N GLN A 278 8.00 -8.35 9.78
CA GLN A 278 8.26 -7.44 8.66
C GLN A 278 7.88 -8.06 7.30
N ASP A 279 8.11 -9.37 7.10
CA ASP A 279 7.68 -10.08 5.89
C ASP A 279 6.14 -10.09 5.78
N ALA A 280 5.46 -10.36 6.90
CA ALA A 280 4.00 -10.34 6.97
C ALA A 280 3.44 -8.91 6.74
N HIS A 281 4.08 -7.86 7.26
CA HIS A 281 3.70 -6.47 7.01
C HIS A 281 3.82 -6.09 5.54
N ILE A 282 4.93 -6.44 4.88
CA ILE A 282 5.11 -6.19 3.44
C ILE A 282 4.01 -6.91 2.64
N ALA A 283 3.71 -8.17 2.99
CA ALA A 283 2.62 -8.91 2.38
C ALA A 283 1.26 -8.23 2.58
N GLY A 284 1.00 -7.69 3.77
CA GLY A 284 -0.18 -6.89 4.09
C GLY A 284 -0.32 -5.65 3.20
N PHE A 285 0.74 -4.90 3.01
CA PHE A 285 0.74 -3.73 2.12
C PHE A 285 0.44 -4.09 0.66
N ILE A 286 0.93 -5.24 0.17
CA ILE A 286 0.64 -5.72 -1.18
C ILE A 286 -0.86 -6.00 -1.33
N LEU A 287 -1.47 -6.64 -0.32
CA LEU A 287 -2.91 -6.92 -0.29
C LEU A 287 -3.74 -5.64 -0.24
N GLU A 288 -3.37 -4.70 0.63
CA GLU A 288 -4.05 -3.40 0.73
C GLU A 288 -4.00 -2.62 -0.58
N ALA A 289 -2.85 -2.62 -1.26
CA ALA A 289 -2.69 -2.03 -2.57
C ALA A 289 -3.46 -2.81 -3.67
N GLY A 290 -3.92 -4.02 -3.38
CA GLY A 290 -4.67 -4.86 -4.31
C GLY A 290 -3.83 -5.39 -5.47
N ARG A 291 -2.51 -5.51 -5.31
CA ARG A 291 -1.63 -5.94 -6.40
C ARG A 291 -1.56 -7.46 -6.49
N ALA A 292 -1.40 -7.96 -7.71
CA ALA A 292 -1.12 -9.37 -7.92
C ALA A 292 0.20 -9.75 -7.24
N LEU A 293 0.29 -10.95 -6.69
CA LEU A 293 1.38 -11.39 -5.82
C LEU A 293 1.90 -12.76 -6.22
N VAL A 294 3.20 -12.85 -6.36
CA VAL A 294 3.95 -14.11 -6.43
C VAL A 294 5.02 -14.10 -5.33
N VAL A 295 5.17 -15.20 -4.60
CA VAL A 295 6.15 -15.31 -3.51
C VAL A 295 7.34 -16.15 -3.95
N GLY A 296 8.55 -15.59 -3.83
CA GLY A 296 9.81 -16.28 -4.06
C GLY A 296 10.51 -16.55 -2.73
N VAL A 297 10.63 -17.81 -2.36
CA VAL A 297 11.39 -18.26 -1.18
C VAL A 297 12.81 -18.53 -1.62
N ASN A 298 13.68 -17.54 -1.41
CA ASN A 298 15.05 -17.51 -1.95
C ASN A 298 16.06 -18.20 -1.03
N LYS A 299 17.25 -18.48 -1.55
CA LYS A 299 18.36 -19.20 -0.90
C LYS A 299 18.00 -20.66 -0.54
N TRP A 300 17.09 -21.24 -1.31
CA TRP A 300 16.58 -22.59 -1.07
C TRP A 300 17.62 -23.70 -1.27
N ASP A 301 18.65 -23.40 -2.05
CA ASP A 301 19.72 -24.34 -2.40
C ASP A 301 20.68 -24.68 -1.25
N GLY A 302 20.74 -23.83 -0.21
CA GLY A 302 21.61 -24.02 0.94
C GLY A 302 20.98 -24.78 2.11
N LEU A 303 19.73 -25.28 1.98
CA LEU A 303 18.97 -25.86 3.08
C LEU A 303 18.97 -27.38 3.10
N THR A 304 19.05 -27.94 4.31
CA THR A 304 18.77 -29.37 4.60
C THR A 304 17.27 -29.68 4.46
N SER A 305 16.89 -30.95 4.46
CA SER A 305 15.49 -31.40 4.40
C SER A 305 14.67 -30.85 5.57
N ASP A 306 15.22 -30.94 6.78
CA ASP A 306 14.52 -30.53 8.00
C ASP A 306 14.27 -29.01 8.05
N GLU A 307 15.24 -28.20 7.59
CA GLU A 307 15.11 -26.76 7.44
C GLU A 307 14.03 -26.39 6.42
N ARG A 308 13.98 -27.10 5.28
CA ARG A 308 12.94 -26.91 4.26
C ARG A 308 11.53 -27.16 4.81
N ASP A 309 11.37 -28.22 5.60
CA ASP A 309 10.08 -28.56 6.18
C ASP A 309 9.71 -27.60 7.34
N HIS A 310 10.71 -27.11 8.07
CA HIS A 310 10.50 -26.03 9.04
C HIS A 310 9.95 -24.76 8.38
N ILE A 311 10.62 -24.28 7.32
CA ILE A 311 10.19 -23.04 6.62
C ILE A 311 8.80 -23.20 6.01
N LYS A 312 8.44 -24.36 5.42
CA LYS A 312 7.09 -24.59 4.92
C LYS A 312 6.03 -24.47 6.01
N ARG A 313 6.28 -25.06 7.21
CA ARG A 313 5.37 -24.93 8.37
C ARG A 313 5.24 -23.48 8.85
N GLU A 314 6.34 -22.74 8.87
CA GLU A 314 6.31 -21.31 9.23
C GLU A 314 5.51 -20.49 8.21
N MET A 315 5.66 -20.77 6.90
CA MET A 315 4.88 -20.14 5.84
C MET A 315 3.38 -20.41 6.02
N ASP A 316 2.99 -21.67 6.22
CA ASP A 316 1.59 -22.03 6.45
C ASP A 316 1.01 -21.36 7.69
N ARG A 317 1.80 -21.18 8.73
CA ARG A 317 1.39 -20.53 9.97
C ARG A 317 1.27 -19.01 9.85
N LYS A 318 2.31 -18.35 9.31
CA LYS A 318 2.41 -16.87 9.31
C LYS A 318 1.86 -16.21 8.06
N LEU A 319 1.80 -16.93 6.93
CA LEU A 319 1.36 -16.40 5.63
C LEU A 319 0.12 -17.12 5.08
N SER A 320 -0.67 -17.78 5.95
CA SER A 320 -1.90 -18.49 5.58
C SER A 320 -2.90 -17.62 4.82
N PHE A 321 -2.89 -16.30 5.06
CA PHE A 321 -3.72 -15.32 4.37
C PHE A 321 -3.32 -15.08 2.90
N LEU A 322 -2.14 -15.57 2.46
CA LEU A 322 -1.67 -15.53 1.07
C LEU A 322 -2.03 -16.80 0.28
N SER A 323 -3.05 -17.56 0.69
CA SER A 323 -3.46 -18.82 0.05
C SER A 323 -3.78 -18.71 -1.45
N PHE A 324 -4.04 -17.52 -1.95
CA PHE A 324 -4.28 -17.24 -3.36
C PHE A 324 -2.98 -17.09 -4.18
N ALA A 325 -1.85 -16.78 -3.54
CA ALA A 325 -0.56 -16.55 -4.18
C ALA A 325 0.15 -17.88 -4.48
N LYS A 326 1.01 -17.88 -5.52
CA LYS A 326 1.91 -19.00 -5.80
C LYS A 326 3.23 -18.78 -5.08
N PHE A 327 3.70 -19.84 -4.41
CA PHE A 327 5.01 -19.89 -3.77
C PHE A 327 5.98 -20.65 -4.63
N HIS A 328 7.18 -20.09 -4.85
CA HIS A 328 8.28 -20.68 -5.61
C HIS A 328 9.52 -20.74 -4.75
N PHE A 329 10.10 -21.92 -4.63
CA PHE A 329 11.39 -22.13 -3.97
C PHE A 329 12.50 -21.90 -5.00
N ILE A 330 13.31 -20.87 -4.76
CA ILE A 330 14.28 -20.38 -5.75
C ILE A 330 15.68 -20.25 -5.17
N SER A 331 16.66 -20.24 -6.05
CA SER A 331 17.99 -19.70 -5.78
C SER A 331 18.28 -18.60 -6.80
N ALA A 332 18.17 -17.37 -6.35
CA ALA A 332 18.49 -16.22 -7.19
C ALA A 332 19.95 -16.24 -7.67
N LEU A 333 20.86 -16.76 -6.83
CA LEU A 333 22.28 -16.87 -7.16
C LEU A 333 22.55 -17.87 -8.29
N LYS A 334 21.85 -19.01 -8.27
CA LYS A 334 22.03 -20.11 -9.25
C LYS A 334 21.03 -20.03 -10.42
N GLY A 335 20.10 -19.08 -10.40
CA GLY A 335 19.04 -18.95 -11.42
C GLY A 335 17.98 -20.05 -11.37
N THR A 336 18.01 -20.95 -10.36
CA THR A 336 17.03 -22.04 -10.27
C THR A 336 15.68 -21.55 -9.78
N GLY A 337 14.58 -22.06 -10.37
CA GLY A 337 13.21 -21.69 -10.01
C GLY A 337 12.71 -20.36 -10.61
N ILE A 338 13.55 -19.59 -11.30
CA ILE A 338 13.17 -18.28 -11.89
C ILE A 338 12.17 -18.46 -13.05
N ALA A 339 12.35 -19.45 -13.92
CA ALA A 339 11.44 -19.66 -15.05
C ALA A 339 10.00 -20.02 -14.62
N PRO A 340 9.76 -20.94 -13.67
CA PRO A 340 8.42 -21.15 -13.09
C PRO A 340 7.84 -19.91 -12.40
N LEU A 341 8.67 -19.13 -11.69
CA LEU A 341 8.24 -17.89 -11.03
C LEU A 341 7.75 -16.87 -12.07
N MET A 342 8.47 -16.68 -13.19
CA MET A 342 8.06 -15.79 -14.28
C MET A 342 6.72 -16.23 -14.91
N LYS A 343 6.52 -17.54 -15.12
CA LYS A 343 5.21 -18.06 -15.58
C LYS A 343 4.08 -17.74 -14.62
N SER A 344 4.35 -17.77 -13.31
CA SER A 344 3.34 -17.38 -12.31
C SER A 344 3.09 -15.88 -12.27
N ILE A 345 4.08 -15.03 -12.57
CA ILE A 345 3.91 -13.59 -12.77
C ILE A 345 2.93 -13.34 -13.93
N ASP A 346 3.13 -14.02 -15.06
CA ASP A 346 2.23 -13.90 -16.21
C ASP A 346 0.80 -14.35 -15.88
N ALA A 347 0.65 -15.46 -15.17
CA ALA A 347 -0.66 -15.97 -14.76
C ALA A 347 -1.35 -15.03 -13.77
N ALA A 348 -0.61 -14.49 -12.80
CA ALA A 348 -1.14 -13.53 -11.82
C ALA A 348 -1.56 -12.21 -12.48
N TYR A 349 -0.78 -11.71 -13.44
CA TYR A 349 -1.13 -10.54 -14.23
C TYR A 349 -2.41 -10.79 -15.05
N ALA A 350 -2.48 -11.91 -15.75
CA ALA A 350 -3.67 -12.26 -16.54
C ALA A 350 -4.92 -12.37 -15.66
N ALA A 351 -4.80 -12.98 -14.48
CA ALA A 351 -5.89 -13.06 -13.50
C ALA A 351 -6.31 -11.68 -12.95
N ALA A 352 -5.33 -10.79 -12.70
CA ALA A 352 -5.61 -9.43 -12.22
C ALA A 352 -6.32 -8.56 -13.26
N MET A 353 -6.03 -8.77 -14.55
CA MET A 353 -6.55 -7.99 -15.67
C MET A 353 -7.74 -8.66 -16.37
N VAL A 354 -8.23 -9.78 -15.83
CA VAL A 354 -9.34 -10.52 -16.43
C VAL A 354 -10.62 -9.68 -16.54
N LYS A 355 -11.32 -9.84 -17.65
CA LYS A 355 -12.67 -9.29 -17.85
C LYS A 355 -13.69 -10.39 -17.56
N LEU A 356 -14.53 -10.16 -16.58
CA LEU A 356 -15.54 -11.11 -16.10
C LEU A 356 -16.95 -10.64 -16.55
N PRO A 357 -17.60 -11.37 -17.48
CA PRO A 357 -18.93 -11.00 -17.96
C PRO A 357 -19.98 -11.06 -16.84
N THR A 358 -20.85 -10.06 -16.78
CA THR A 358 -21.94 -9.96 -15.79
C THR A 358 -22.82 -11.25 -15.69
N PRO A 359 -23.22 -11.91 -16.80
CA PRO A 359 -23.98 -13.14 -16.72
C PRO A 359 -23.25 -14.28 -16.01
N GLN A 360 -21.93 -14.41 -16.25
CA GLN A 360 -21.12 -15.45 -15.58
C GLN A 360 -20.96 -15.15 -14.09
N LEU A 361 -20.67 -13.88 -13.71
CA LEU A 361 -20.60 -13.45 -12.32
C LEU A 361 -21.92 -13.68 -11.57
N THR A 362 -23.05 -13.35 -12.21
CA THR A 362 -24.36 -13.54 -11.60
C THR A 362 -24.68 -15.04 -11.42
N ARG A 363 -24.28 -15.89 -12.37
CA ARG A 363 -24.44 -17.35 -12.25
C ARG A 363 -23.59 -17.89 -11.10
N ALA A 364 -22.32 -17.52 -11.02
CA ALA A 364 -21.44 -17.94 -9.93
C ALA A 364 -21.95 -17.46 -8.56
N LEU A 365 -22.52 -16.23 -8.49
CA LEU A 365 -23.20 -15.75 -7.29
C LEU A 365 -24.39 -16.64 -6.90
N GLN A 366 -25.20 -17.05 -7.88
CA GLN A 366 -26.35 -17.92 -7.61
C GLN A 366 -25.90 -19.29 -7.12
N GLU A 367 -24.90 -19.88 -7.75
CA GLU A 367 -24.27 -21.15 -7.30
C GLU A 367 -23.77 -21.03 -5.85
N ALA A 368 -23.10 -19.93 -5.50
CA ALA A 368 -22.66 -19.67 -4.12
C ALA A 368 -23.84 -19.60 -3.14
N LEU A 369 -24.96 -18.96 -3.54
CA LEU A 369 -26.17 -18.85 -2.72
C LEU A 369 -26.88 -20.22 -2.55
N ASP A 370 -26.87 -21.06 -3.57
CA ASP A 370 -27.45 -22.39 -3.52
C ASP A 370 -26.64 -23.31 -2.58
N HIS A 371 -25.31 -23.18 -2.56
CA HIS A 371 -24.44 -23.91 -1.63
C HIS A 371 -24.55 -23.41 -0.20
N GLN A 372 -24.51 -22.09 0.00
CA GLN A 372 -24.55 -21.50 1.34
C GLN A 372 -25.25 -20.14 1.33
N GLN A 373 -26.40 -20.09 1.97
CA GLN A 373 -27.18 -18.86 2.15
C GLN A 373 -26.57 -17.97 3.25
N PRO A 374 -26.63 -16.63 3.12
CA PRO A 374 -26.19 -15.72 4.19
C PRO A 374 -27.05 -15.90 5.44
N ARG A 375 -26.44 -15.72 6.61
CA ARG A 375 -27.13 -15.82 7.90
C ARG A 375 -28.19 -14.73 8.04
N ARG A 376 -29.29 -15.07 8.73
CA ARG A 376 -30.28 -14.06 9.12
C ARG A 376 -29.73 -13.17 10.23
N LYS A 377 -30.02 -11.89 10.16
CA LYS A 377 -29.77 -10.94 11.25
C LYS A 377 -31.13 -10.44 11.76
N GLY A 378 -31.55 -10.96 12.91
CA GLY A 378 -32.92 -10.80 13.37
C GLY A 378 -33.93 -11.50 12.44
N SER A 379 -35.01 -10.82 12.07
CA SER A 379 -36.06 -11.33 11.19
C SER A 379 -35.71 -11.28 9.69
N VAL A 380 -34.62 -10.55 9.32
CA VAL A 380 -34.29 -10.28 7.91
C VAL A 380 -33.14 -11.12 7.44
N ARG A 381 -33.27 -11.73 6.24
CA ARG A 381 -32.17 -12.38 5.53
C ARG A 381 -31.69 -11.46 4.39
N PRO A 382 -30.37 -11.21 4.26
CA PRO A 382 -29.82 -10.48 3.11
C PRO A 382 -30.18 -11.19 1.80
N LYS A 383 -30.57 -10.41 0.79
CA LYS A 383 -30.86 -10.92 -0.56
C LYS A 383 -29.86 -10.36 -1.54
N LEU A 384 -28.92 -11.19 -2.01
CA LEU A 384 -28.02 -10.88 -3.11
C LEU A 384 -28.74 -11.19 -4.43
N ARG A 385 -28.69 -10.29 -5.41
CA ARG A 385 -29.50 -10.41 -6.64
C ARG A 385 -28.65 -10.67 -7.86
N TYR A 386 -27.63 -9.84 -8.11
CA TYR A 386 -26.74 -9.97 -9.24
C TYR A 386 -25.36 -9.41 -8.90
N ALA A 387 -24.37 -9.81 -9.68
CA ALA A 387 -23.01 -9.36 -9.56
C ALA A 387 -22.46 -8.88 -10.91
N HIS A 388 -21.64 -7.83 -10.89
CA HIS A 388 -20.88 -7.34 -12.04
C HIS A 388 -19.47 -6.95 -11.66
N GLN A 389 -18.57 -6.85 -12.63
CA GLN A 389 -17.21 -6.39 -12.39
C GLN A 389 -17.17 -4.87 -12.26
N GLY A 390 -16.63 -4.37 -11.15
CA GLY A 390 -16.46 -2.95 -10.86
C GLY A 390 -15.05 -2.40 -11.14
N GLY A 391 -14.07 -3.29 -11.34
CA GLY A 391 -12.67 -2.89 -11.57
C GLY A 391 -11.75 -4.05 -11.89
N GLN A 392 -10.52 -3.72 -12.27
CA GLN A 392 -9.43 -4.64 -12.55
C GLN A 392 -8.19 -4.22 -11.75
N ASN A 393 -7.28 -5.14 -11.50
CA ASN A 393 -6.02 -4.97 -10.79
C ASN A 393 -6.15 -4.23 -9.43
N PRO A 394 -6.86 -4.80 -8.46
CA PRO A 394 -7.40 -6.18 -8.45
C PRO A 394 -8.79 -6.27 -9.11
N PRO A 395 -9.25 -7.48 -9.46
CA PRO A 395 -10.64 -7.69 -9.81
C PRO A 395 -11.57 -7.26 -8.67
N VAL A 396 -12.56 -6.42 -8.97
CA VAL A 396 -13.57 -5.97 -8.01
C VAL A 396 -14.92 -6.53 -8.46
N ILE A 397 -15.58 -7.29 -7.61
CA ILE A 397 -16.93 -7.81 -7.87
C ILE A 397 -17.92 -7.01 -7.03
N VAL A 398 -18.78 -6.27 -7.71
CA VAL A 398 -19.85 -5.50 -7.09
C VAL A 398 -21.11 -6.35 -7.04
N ILE A 399 -21.62 -6.61 -5.84
CA ILE A 399 -22.83 -7.40 -5.62
C ILE A 399 -23.95 -6.46 -5.19
N HIS A 400 -25.04 -6.49 -5.94
CA HIS A 400 -26.25 -5.73 -5.65
C HIS A 400 -27.29 -6.57 -4.94
N GLY A 401 -27.98 -5.95 -3.99
CA GLY A 401 -29.04 -6.65 -3.25
C GLY A 401 -29.70 -5.78 -2.17
N ASN A 402 -30.47 -6.42 -1.32
CA ASN A 402 -31.20 -5.78 -0.22
C ASN A 402 -30.63 -6.23 1.12
N THR A 403 -30.57 -5.29 2.07
CA THR A 403 -30.15 -5.56 3.47
C THR A 403 -28.71 -6.09 3.57
N LEU A 404 -27.83 -5.68 2.63
CA LEU A 404 -26.47 -6.19 2.51
C LEU A 404 -25.56 -5.77 3.68
N LYS A 405 -25.91 -4.74 4.45
CA LYS A 405 -25.21 -4.35 5.68
C LYS A 405 -25.22 -5.44 6.77
N ALA A 406 -26.08 -6.44 6.64
CA ALA A 406 -26.17 -7.56 7.56
C ALA A 406 -25.23 -8.73 7.23
N ILE A 407 -24.53 -8.68 6.08
CA ILE A 407 -23.54 -9.66 5.65
C ILE A 407 -22.28 -9.48 6.49
N ASP A 408 -21.85 -10.54 7.14
CA ASP A 408 -20.62 -10.59 7.93
C ASP A 408 -19.38 -10.83 7.05
N ASP A 409 -18.19 -10.56 7.60
CA ASP A 409 -16.94 -10.73 6.87
C ASP A 409 -16.62 -12.21 6.60
N SER A 410 -17.15 -13.12 7.40
CA SER A 410 -17.04 -14.56 7.18
C SER A 410 -17.73 -14.97 5.88
N TYR A 411 -18.92 -14.43 5.63
CA TYR A 411 -19.66 -14.71 4.41
C TYR A 411 -19.01 -14.02 3.17
N LYS A 412 -18.44 -12.83 3.33
CA LYS A 412 -17.66 -12.20 2.26
C LYS A 412 -16.46 -13.07 1.86
N ARG A 413 -15.70 -13.59 2.84
CA ARG A 413 -14.59 -14.53 2.59
C ARG A 413 -15.02 -15.80 1.88
N TYR A 414 -16.21 -16.34 2.22
CA TYR A 414 -16.80 -17.46 1.51
C TYR A 414 -17.05 -17.11 0.03
N LEU A 415 -17.68 -15.96 -0.25
CA LEU A 415 -17.92 -15.48 -1.61
C LEU A 415 -16.62 -15.25 -2.39
N GLU A 416 -15.62 -14.63 -1.75
CA GLU A 416 -14.29 -14.44 -2.36
C GLU A 416 -13.67 -15.77 -2.78
N LYS A 417 -13.69 -16.77 -1.89
CA LYS A 417 -13.19 -18.10 -2.18
C LYS A 417 -13.93 -18.71 -3.35
N HIS A 418 -15.26 -18.66 -3.35
CA HIS A 418 -16.09 -19.23 -4.41
C HIS A 418 -15.80 -18.58 -5.78
N PHE A 419 -15.79 -17.24 -5.85
CA PHE A 419 -15.46 -16.54 -7.10
C PHE A 419 -14.04 -16.83 -7.57
N ARG A 420 -13.08 -16.90 -6.64
CA ARG A 420 -11.68 -17.22 -6.96
C ARG A 420 -11.56 -18.59 -7.62
N GLU A 421 -12.25 -19.58 -7.10
CA GLU A 421 -12.29 -20.96 -7.64
C GLU A 421 -13.02 -20.99 -8.99
N SER A 422 -14.20 -20.37 -9.09
CA SER A 422 -15.03 -20.36 -10.32
C SER A 422 -14.33 -19.70 -11.50
N PHE A 423 -13.48 -18.68 -11.27
CA PHE A 423 -12.80 -17.93 -12.33
C PHE A 423 -11.29 -18.16 -12.36
N SER A 424 -10.77 -19.12 -11.59
CA SER A 424 -9.33 -19.45 -11.53
C SER A 424 -8.43 -18.23 -11.27
N LEU A 425 -8.85 -17.34 -10.34
CA LEU A 425 -8.13 -16.10 -10.03
C LEU A 425 -6.92 -16.37 -9.12
N VAL A 426 -5.87 -16.91 -9.71
CA VAL A 426 -4.62 -17.28 -9.01
C VAL A 426 -3.67 -16.08 -9.00
N GLY A 427 -3.01 -15.84 -7.86
CA GLY A 427 -1.98 -14.79 -7.72
C GLY A 427 -2.54 -13.38 -7.66
N THR A 428 -3.85 -13.18 -7.58
CA THR A 428 -4.43 -11.84 -7.44
C THR A 428 -5.41 -11.79 -6.26
N PRO A 429 -5.37 -10.72 -5.44
CA PRO A 429 -6.44 -10.47 -4.48
C PRO A 429 -7.76 -10.19 -5.22
N LEU A 430 -8.87 -10.46 -4.56
CA LEU A 430 -10.22 -10.20 -5.06
C LEU A 430 -10.94 -9.29 -4.07
N ARG A 431 -11.63 -8.28 -4.57
CA ARG A 431 -12.46 -7.38 -3.75
C ARG A 431 -13.95 -7.63 -4.00
N ILE A 432 -14.73 -7.70 -2.92
CA ILE A 432 -16.19 -7.74 -3.01
C ILE A 432 -16.76 -6.46 -2.42
N GLU A 433 -17.49 -5.73 -3.25
CA GLU A 433 -18.27 -4.56 -2.85
C GLU A 433 -19.75 -4.92 -2.77
N LEU A 434 -20.39 -4.56 -1.66
CA LEU A 434 -21.82 -4.77 -1.46
C LEU A 434 -22.58 -3.45 -1.63
N ARG A 435 -23.42 -3.35 -2.65
CA ARG A 435 -24.21 -2.14 -2.94
C ARG A 435 -25.69 -2.39 -2.74
N SER A 436 -26.27 -1.80 -1.68
CA SER A 436 -27.71 -1.79 -1.48
C SER A 436 -28.34 -0.79 -2.45
N GLY A 437 -29.24 -1.24 -3.32
CA GLY A 437 -30.04 -0.35 -4.17
C GLY A 437 -30.89 0.58 -3.29
N LYS A 438 -30.88 1.89 -3.57
CA LYS A 438 -31.96 2.76 -3.05
C LYS A 438 -33.26 2.24 -3.67
N ASN A 439 -34.24 1.89 -2.82
CA ASN A 439 -35.57 1.56 -3.32
C ASN A 439 -36.15 2.82 -3.95
N PRO A 440 -36.36 2.90 -5.27
CA PRO A 440 -36.92 4.09 -5.89
C PRO A 440 -38.36 4.39 -5.44
N PHE A 441 -38.98 3.45 -4.69
CA PHE A 441 -40.33 3.56 -4.17
C PHE A 441 -40.39 3.71 -2.64
N SER A 442 -39.26 3.89 -1.93
CA SER A 442 -39.31 4.29 -0.54
C SER A 442 -39.75 5.75 -0.46
N LYS A 443 -41.01 5.98 -0.08
CA LYS A 443 -41.46 7.30 0.34
C LYS A 443 -40.54 7.79 1.46
N GLN A 444 -40.02 8.99 1.31
CA GLN A 444 -39.40 9.74 2.40
C GLN A 444 -40.51 9.97 3.44
N GLU A 445 -40.39 9.34 4.60
CA GLU A 445 -41.02 9.81 5.85
C GLU A 445 -40.01 10.68 6.60
#